data_8d810b86e48063a36a60ed14169b3a23
#
_entry.id   8d810b86e48063a36a60ed14169b3a23
#
_cell.length_a   1.000
_cell.length_b   1.000
_cell.length_c   1.000
_cell.angle_alpha   90.00
_cell.angle_beta   90.00
_cell.angle_gamma   90.00
#
_symmetry.space_group_name_H-M   'P 1'
#
loop_
_entity.id
_entity.type
_entity.pdbx_description
1 polymer ?
#
loop_
_entity_poly.entity_id
_entity_poly.type
_entity_poly.pdbx_seq_one_letter_code
_entity_poly.pdbx_strand_id
1 'polypeptide(L)'
;VRRDMALIVSDDLTAPAVTFADGDVTIGEKVYAIGNSKGQGICILDGIVSDRERFISGERYIMYSAPTVGGNSGGPLFNAHGEVIGMCTLGQKDGSLMNYAIPTPVLKAFLREAEEKEGIAIL
;
A
#
# COMPACT_ATOMS: atom_id res chain seq x y z
N VAL A 1 -12.46 13.98 -6.75
CA VAL A 1 -12.30 12.59 -6.33
C VAL A 1 -11.45 12.57 -5.07
N ARG A 2 -11.96 11.94 -4.04
CA ARG A 2 -11.22 11.80 -2.80
C ARG A 2 -10.32 10.59 -2.87
N ARG A 3 -9.06 10.81 -2.59
CA ARG A 3 -8.08 9.73 -2.44
C ARG A 3 -8.05 9.28 -0.99
N ASP A 4 -7.98 7.97 -0.79
CA ASP A 4 -7.92 7.37 0.56
C ASP A 4 -6.48 7.42 1.08
N MET A 5 -5.93 8.65 1.19
CA MET A 5 -4.55 8.89 1.63
C MET A 5 -4.47 10.12 2.51
N ALA A 6 -3.59 10.05 3.51
CA ALA A 6 -3.28 11.18 4.37
C ALA A 6 -1.78 11.19 4.67
N LEU A 7 -1.20 12.38 4.75
CA LEU A 7 0.20 12.56 5.13
C LEU A 7 0.25 13.10 6.56
N ILE A 8 1.03 12.44 7.40
CA ILE A 8 1.29 12.88 8.77
C ILE A 8 2.79 13.13 8.90
N VAL A 9 3.16 14.29 9.43
CA VAL A 9 4.55 14.68 9.63
C VAL A 9 4.84 14.73 11.12
N SER A 10 5.96 14.13 11.52
CA SER A 10 6.41 14.18 12.92
C SER A 10 7.93 14.27 12.97
N ASP A 11 8.44 15.11 13.90
CA ASP A 11 9.88 15.25 14.11
C ASP A 11 10.44 14.16 15.03
N ASP A 12 9.57 13.35 15.63
CA ASP A 12 9.96 12.36 16.64
C ASP A 12 10.15 10.96 16.06
N LEU A 13 10.05 10.80 14.72
CA LEU A 13 10.21 9.50 14.08
C LEU A 13 11.68 9.08 14.04
N THR A 14 11.96 7.92 14.63
CA THR A 14 13.31 7.34 14.68
C THR A 14 13.44 6.04 13.87
N ALA A 15 12.32 5.49 13.42
CA ALA A 15 12.33 4.26 12.63
C ALA A 15 12.94 4.49 11.24
N PRO A 16 13.61 3.48 10.67
CA PRO A 16 14.09 3.58 9.29
C PRO A 16 12.95 3.79 8.30
N ALA A 17 13.21 4.59 7.27
CA ALA A 17 12.23 4.82 6.20
C ALA A 17 12.12 3.58 5.31
N VAL A 18 10.91 3.33 4.78
CA VAL A 18 10.72 2.30 3.76
C VAL A 18 11.24 2.78 2.41
N THR A 19 11.60 1.83 1.55
CA THR A 19 12.01 2.11 0.18
C THR A 19 10.84 1.77 -0.75
N PHE A 20 10.51 2.68 -1.64
CA PHE A 20 9.53 2.41 -2.69
C PHE A 20 10.19 1.60 -3.82
N ALA A 21 9.48 0.59 -4.31
CA ALA A 21 9.93 -0.18 -5.46
C ALA A 21 9.91 0.69 -6.72
N ASP A 22 10.89 0.47 -7.59
CA ASP A 22 10.93 1.08 -8.91
C ASP A 22 10.32 0.14 -9.94
N GLY A 23 9.70 0.71 -10.98
CA GLY A 23 9.12 -0.05 -12.06
C GLY A 23 7.75 -0.64 -11.75
N ASP A 24 7.25 -1.41 -12.70
CA ASP A 24 5.94 -2.03 -12.59
C ASP A 24 5.99 -3.34 -11.83
N VAL A 25 4.90 -3.64 -11.11
CA VAL A 25 4.74 -4.96 -10.50
C VAL A 25 4.41 -5.99 -11.58
N THR A 26 4.75 -7.24 -11.30
CA THR A 26 4.52 -8.36 -12.22
C THR A 26 3.42 -9.26 -11.66
N ILE A 27 2.47 -9.66 -12.50
CA ILE A 27 1.43 -10.63 -12.11
C ILE A 27 2.10 -11.93 -11.67
N GLY A 28 1.68 -12.45 -10.51
CA GLY A 28 2.27 -13.64 -9.91
C GLY A 28 3.44 -13.35 -8.97
N GLU A 29 3.89 -12.11 -8.92
CA GLU A 29 4.96 -11.69 -7.99
C GLU A 29 4.52 -11.87 -6.54
N LYS A 30 5.41 -12.38 -5.70
CA LYS A 30 5.15 -12.58 -4.27
C LYS A 30 5.00 -11.24 -3.56
N VAL A 31 3.98 -11.14 -2.71
CA VAL A 31 3.72 -9.94 -1.91
C VAL A 31 3.48 -10.28 -0.44
N TYR A 32 3.73 -9.30 0.42
CA TYR A 32 3.58 -9.41 1.87
C TYR A 32 2.86 -8.19 2.40
N ALA A 33 1.74 -8.41 3.08
CA ALA A 33 1.02 -7.35 3.79
C ALA A 33 1.36 -7.45 5.27
N ILE A 34 1.76 -6.34 5.87
CA ILE A 34 2.16 -6.28 7.28
C ILE A 34 1.23 -5.32 8.00
N GLY A 35 0.68 -5.74 9.12
CA GLY A 35 -0.20 -4.90 9.90
C GLY A 35 -0.65 -5.56 11.19
N ASN A 36 -1.46 -4.84 11.93
CA ASN A 36 -2.03 -5.33 13.20
C ASN A 36 -3.43 -5.90 12.94
N SER A 37 -3.46 -7.09 12.34
CA SER A 37 -4.69 -7.74 11.90
C SER A 37 -5.63 -8.00 13.08
N LYS A 38 -6.83 -7.41 13.01
CA LYS A 38 -7.87 -7.49 14.05
C LYS A 38 -7.40 -7.07 15.44
N GLY A 39 -6.34 -6.25 15.53
CA GLY A 39 -5.81 -5.80 16.81
C GLY A 39 -5.10 -6.87 17.61
N GLN A 40 -4.73 -7.98 17.01
CA GLN A 40 -4.13 -9.13 17.71
C GLN A 40 -2.60 -9.13 17.67
N GLY A 41 -1.99 -8.03 17.27
CA GLY A 41 -0.54 -7.90 17.16
C GLY A 41 -0.09 -7.83 15.70
N ILE A 42 1.15 -7.43 15.49
CA ILE A 42 1.72 -7.30 14.15
C ILE A 42 1.90 -8.68 13.55
N CYS A 43 1.39 -8.88 12.35
CA CYS A 43 1.59 -10.11 11.60
C CYS A 43 1.86 -9.83 10.13
N ILE A 44 2.37 -10.85 9.45
CA ILE A 44 2.68 -10.81 8.02
C ILE A 44 1.77 -11.81 7.33
N LEU A 45 1.05 -11.34 6.32
CA LEU A 45 0.20 -12.17 5.48
C LEU A 45 0.74 -12.11 4.05
N ASP A 46 0.85 -13.24 3.39
CA ASP A 46 1.46 -13.31 2.07
C ASP A 46 0.47 -13.74 0.99
N GLY A 47 0.85 -13.46 -0.24
CA GLY A 47 0.08 -13.77 -1.42
C GLY A 47 0.84 -13.40 -2.67
N ILE A 48 0.12 -13.16 -3.76
CA ILE A 48 0.71 -12.76 -5.03
C ILE A 48 -0.03 -11.55 -5.61
N VAL A 49 0.62 -10.87 -6.54
CA VAL A 49 -0.06 -9.88 -7.39
C VAL A 49 -0.99 -10.65 -8.34
N SER A 50 -2.28 -10.40 -8.23
CA SER A 50 -3.30 -11.04 -9.07
C SER A 50 -3.57 -10.23 -10.33
N ASP A 51 -3.51 -8.90 -10.23
CA ASP A 51 -3.57 -7.99 -11.37
C ASP A 51 -2.82 -6.71 -10.99
N ARG A 52 -2.01 -6.21 -11.90
CA ARG A 52 -1.21 -5.01 -11.64
C ARG A 52 -1.98 -3.71 -11.82
N GLU A 53 -3.15 -3.77 -12.47
CA GLU A 53 -3.93 -2.57 -12.72
C GLU A 53 -5.42 -2.91 -12.80
N ARG A 54 -6.17 -2.46 -11.81
CA ARG A 54 -7.62 -2.52 -11.76
C ARG A 54 -8.16 -1.15 -11.47
N PHE A 55 -9.27 -0.79 -12.15
CA PHE A 55 -9.96 0.48 -11.90
C PHE A 55 -11.25 0.20 -11.16
N ILE A 56 -11.44 0.86 -10.01
CA ILE A 56 -12.65 0.80 -9.22
C ILE A 56 -13.09 2.23 -8.97
N SER A 57 -14.28 2.58 -9.43
CA SER A 57 -14.81 3.95 -9.32
C SER A 57 -13.84 5.00 -9.88
N GLY A 58 -13.14 4.66 -10.97
CA GLY A 58 -12.19 5.55 -11.62
C GLY A 58 -10.82 5.63 -11.00
N GLU A 59 -10.59 4.94 -9.88
CA GLU A 59 -9.28 4.91 -9.21
C GLU A 59 -8.51 3.64 -9.55
N ARG A 60 -7.19 3.78 -9.65
CA ARG A 60 -6.28 2.69 -10.02
C ARG A 60 -5.81 1.92 -8.80
N TYR A 61 -5.83 0.59 -8.87
CA TYR A 61 -5.39 -0.30 -7.79
C TYR A 61 -4.56 -1.47 -8.34
N ILE A 62 -3.70 -2.02 -7.47
CA ILE A 62 -3.13 -3.35 -7.64
C ILE A 62 -4.09 -4.33 -6.94
N MET A 63 -4.45 -5.42 -7.61
CA MET A 63 -5.20 -6.51 -6.99
C MET A 63 -4.22 -7.58 -6.52
N TYR A 64 -4.37 -8.04 -5.28
CA TYR A 64 -3.47 -9.04 -4.70
C TYR A 64 -4.26 -10.02 -3.82
N SER A 65 -3.66 -11.17 -3.54
CA SER A 65 -4.33 -12.25 -2.84
C SER A 65 -3.95 -12.39 -1.36
N ALA A 66 -2.94 -11.69 -0.87
CA ALA A 66 -2.64 -11.69 0.57
C ALA A 66 -3.88 -11.22 1.32
N PRO A 67 -4.38 -11.97 2.33
CA PRO A 67 -5.59 -11.58 3.03
C PRO A 67 -5.48 -10.18 3.64
N THR A 68 -6.50 -9.36 3.41
CA THR A 68 -6.59 -8.03 4.02
C THR A 68 -7.77 -8.04 4.96
N VAL A 69 -7.46 -8.01 6.25
CA VAL A 69 -8.46 -7.97 7.32
C VAL A 69 -8.35 -6.64 8.05
N GLY A 70 -9.32 -6.35 8.92
CA GLY A 70 -9.30 -5.12 9.70
C GLY A 70 -7.97 -4.93 10.43
N GLY A 71 -7.36 -3.77 10.31
CA GLY A 71 -6.04 -3.45 10.85
C GLY A 71 -4.91 -3.45 9.83
N ASN A 72 -5.15 -3.91 8.60
CA ASN A 72 -4.13 -3.89 7.53
C ASN A 72 -4.30 -2.71 6.58
N SER A 73 -5.47 -2.11 6.48
CA SER A 73 -5.71 -0.91 5.67
C SER A 73 -4.78 0.22 6.10
N GLY A 74 -4.18 0.89 5.12
CA GLY A 74 -3.18 1.93 5.35
C GLY A 74 -1.78 1.38 5.52
N GLY A 75 -1.63 0.07 5.70
CA GLY A 75 -0.33 -0.57 5.82
C GLY A 75 0.34 -0.81 4.48
N PRO A 76 1.65 -1.09 4.50
CA PRO A 76 2.40 -1.31 3.27
C PRO A 76 2.16 -2.69 2.69
N LEU A 77 2.20 -2.76 1.35
CA LEU A 77 2.30 -4.01 0.61
C LEU A 77 3.73 -4.09 0.07
N PHE A 78 4.48 -5.10 0.50
CA PHE A 78 5.89 -5.28 0.13
C PHE A 78 6.05 -6.33 -0.95
N ASN A 79 7.10 -6.17 -1.78
CA ASN A 79 7.57 -7.24 -2.64
C ASN A 79 8.57 -8.13 -1.88
N ALA A 80 9.16 -9.12 -2.56
CA ALA A 80 10.10 -10.06 -1.95
C ALA A 80 11.45 -9.41 -1.57
N HIS A 81 11.71 -8.20 -2.07
CA HIS A 81 12.92 -7.44 -1.73
C HIS A 81 12.71 -6.49 -0.56
N GLY A 82 11.52 -6.49 0.05
CA GLY A 82 11.19 -5.60 1.14
C GLY A 82 10.89 -4.16 0.70
N GLU A 83 10.60 -3.97 -0.57
CA GLU A 83 10.26 -2.66 -1.12
C GLU A 83 8.74 -2.50 -1.18
N VAL A 84 8.25 -1.29 -0.93
CA VAL A 84 6.81 -0.99 -0.97
C VAL A 84 6.35 -0.87 -2.42
N ILE A 85 5.36 -1.68 -2.78
CA ILE A 85 4.72 -1.62 -4.10
C ILE A 85 3.35 -0.95 -4.05
N GLY A 86 2.78 -0.81 -2.86
CA GLY A 86 1.48 -0.15 -2.68
C GLY A 86 1.09 -0.03 -1.22
N MET A 87 -0.06 0.58 -1.00
CA MET A 87 -0.67 0.72 0.33
C MET A 87 -2.01 0.00 0.33
N CYS A 88 -2.19 -0.95 1.26
CA CYS A 88 -3.42 -1.73 1.38
C CYS A 88 -4.59 -0.81 1.70
N THR A 89 -5.72 -0.97 1.01
CA THR A 89 -6.87 -0.10 1.22
C THR A 89 -8.21 -0.85 1.21
N LEU A 90 -8.50 -1.62 0.19
CA LEU A 90 -9.79 -2.29 0.04
C LEU A 90 -9.63 -3.80 0.16
N GLY A 91 -10.54 -4.42 0.89
CA GLY A 91 -10.66 -5.86 0.96
C GLY A 91 -12.10 -6.27 0.83
N GLN A 92 -12.33 -7.52 0.49
CA GLN A 92 -13.68 -8.08 0.43
C GLN A 92 -14.12 -8.54 1.81
N LYS A 93 -15.34 -8.16 2.19
CA LYS A 93 -15.91 -8.54 3.48
C LYS A 93 -16.22 -10.03 3.58
N ASP A 94 -16.39 -10.69 2.45
CA ASP A 94 -16.71 -12.11 2.37
C ASP A 94 -15.50 -13.02 2.52
N GLY A 95 -14.32 -12.46 2.78
CA GLY A 95 -13.08 -13.24 2.90
C GLY A 95 -12.48 -13.65 1.58
N SER A 96 -12.92 -13.06 0.46
CA SER A 96 -12.32 -13.36 -0.83
C SER A 96 -10.86 -12.91 -0.88
N LEU A 97 -10.07 -13.51 -1.80
CA LEU A 97 -8.66 -13.16 -1.99
C LEU A 97 -8.49 -12.06 -3.05
N MET A 98 -9.52 -11.26 -3.27
CA MET A 98 -9.48 -10.11 -4.18
C MET A 98 -9.34 -8.83 -3.33
N ASN A 99 -8.11 -8.49 -3.01
CA ASN A 99 -7.80 -7.33 -2.19
C ASN A 99 -7.08 -6.29 -3.04
N TYR A 100 -7.13 -5.02 -2.64
CA TYR A 100 -6.69 -3.91 -3.47
C TYR A 100 -5.75 -3.00 -2.70
N ALA A 101 -4.71 -2.54 -3.39
CA ALA A 101 -3.73 -1.60 -2.86
C ALA A 101 -3.57 -0.41 -3.80
N ILE A 102 -3.36 0.76 -3.22
CA ILE A 102 -3.01 1.96 -3.98
C ILE A 102 -1.57 1.79 -4.47
N PRO A 103 -1.32 1.83 -5.80
CA PRO A 103 0.02 1.57 -6.34
C PRO A 103 1.03 2.65 -5.94
N THR A 104 2.29 2.27 -5.85
CA THR A 104 3.39 3.19 -5.52
C THR A 104 3.43 4.45 -6.41
N PRO A 105 3.23 4.38 -7.75
CA PRO A 105 3.20 5.61 -8.55
C PRO A 105 2.14 6.62 -8.10
N VAL A 106 0.97 6.13 -7.64
CA VAL A 106 -0.09 7.01 -7.11
C VAL A 106 0.32 7.60 -5.77
N LEU A 107 0.95 6.81 -4.90
CA LEU A 107 1.48 7.27 -3.62
C LEU A 107 2.55 8.35 -3.83
N LYS A 108 3.48 8.13 -4.76
CA LYS A 108 4.53 9.09 -5.08
C LYS A 108 3.96 10.40 -5.61
N ALA A 109 2.94 10.33 -6.47
CA ALA A 109 2.29 11.52 -7.00
C ALA A 109 1.64 12.35 -5.89
N PHE A 110 1.00 11.68 -4.94
CA PHE A 110 0.41 12.33 -3.76
C PHE A 110 1.50 13.01 -2.91
N LEU A 111 2.61 12.33 -2.66
CA LEU A 111 3.71 12.89 -1.87
C LEU A 111 4.38 14.08 -2.55
N ARG A 112 4.58 14.03 -3.87
CA ARG A 112 5.12 15.16 -4.65
C ARG A 112 4.21 16.37 -4.60
N GLU A 113 2.89 16.16 -4.69
CA GLU A 113 1.91 17.22 -4.56
C GLU A 113 1.99 17.87 -3.18
N ALA A 114 2.16 17.06 -2.13
CA ALA A 114 2.34 17.56 -0.77
C ALA A 114 3.64 18.36 -0.62
N GLU A 115 4.75 17.90 -1.22
CA GLU A 115 6.02 18.64 -1.23
C GLU A 115 5.84 20.03 -1.84
N GLU A 116 5.15 20.12 -2.97
CA GLU A 116 4.91 21.40 -3.65
C GLU A 116 4.04 22.33 -2.82
N LYS A 117 2.97 21.83 -2.22
CA LYS A 117 2.03 22.64 -1.44
C LYS A 117 2.61 23.12 -0.11
N GLU A 118 3.37 22.26 0.55
CA GLU A 118 3.88 22.54 1.89
C GLU A 118 5.32 23.05 1.90
N GLY A 119 6.01 22.98 0.76
CA GLY A 119 7.40 23.42 0.66
C GLY A 119 8.38 22.58 1.46
N ILE A 120 8.09 21.28 1.62
CA ILE A 120 8.93 20.36 2.39
C ILE A 120 9.48 19.27 1.47
N ALA A 121 10.63 18.71 1.85
CA ALA A 121 11.24 17.58 1.13
C ALA A 121 10.77 16.28 1.76
N ILE A 122 10.11 15.42 0.97
CA ILE A 122 9.56 14.14 1.42
C ILE A 122 10.23 12.98 0.69
N LEU A 123 10.35 13.07 -0.63
CA LEU A 123 10.91 12.02 -1.49
C LEU A 123 12.40 12.18 -1.75
#